data_44cc522e7b4c9d2eaf9bf8f6e30c6bc1
#
_entry.id   44cc522e7b4c9d2eaf9bf8f6e30c6bc1
#
_cell.length_a   1.000
_cell.length_b   1.000
_cell.length_c   1.000
_cell.angle_alpha   90.00
_cell.angle_beta   90.00
_cell.angle_gamma   90.00
#
_symmetry.space_group_name_H-M   'P 1'
#
loop_
_entity.id
_entity.type
_entity.pdbx_description
1 polymer ?
#
loop_
_entity_poly.entity_id
_entity_poly.type
_entity_poly.pdbx_seq_one_letter_code
_entity_poly.pdbx_strand_id
1 'polypeptide(L)'
;YATLVHRAQGQGYIVHLVYFWLNSPRLAKERVADRVSQGGHNIPADVIERRYTLGIRNLFGIFIPIVDEWMIIDNSLLRQEMVAEGGMGKTIKVYDENKLTKIKEYGK
;
A
#
# COMPACT_ATOMS: atom_id res chain seq x y z
N TYR A 1 -4.96 0.87 -13.34
CA TYR A 1 -4.48 -0.41 -12.75
C TYR A 1 -5.60 -1.41 -12.48
N ALA A 2 -6.82 -0.96 -12.15
CA ALA A 2 -7.95 -1.88 -11.99
C ALA A 2 -8.23 -2.65 -13.27
N THR A 3 -8.16 -1.98 -14.42
CA THR A 3 -8.32 -2.62 -15.73
C THR A 3 -7.25 -3.69 -15.96
N LEU A 4 -6.01 -3.42 -15.56
CA LEU A 4 -4.92 -4.38 -15.70
C LEU A 4 -5.16 -5.63 -14.82
N VAL A 5 -5.65 -5.43 -13.59
CA VAL A 5 -5.99 -6.54 -12.69
C VAL A 5 -7.08 -7.42 -13.32
N HIS A 6 -8.16 -6.84 -13.80
CA HIS A 6 -9.25 -7.59 -14.43
C HIS A 6 -8.80 -8.32 -15.69
N ARG A 7 -7.93 -7.70 -16.50
CA ARG A 7 -7.39 -8.33 -17.69
C ARG A 7 -6.54 -9.56 -17.33
N ALA A 8 -5.67 -9.43 -16.33
CA ALA A 8 -4.84 -10.54 -15.88
C ALA A 8 -5.69 -11.69 -15.37
N GLN A 9 -6.70 -11.40 -14.55
CA GLN A 9 -7.63 -12.41 -14.03
C GLN A 9 -8.40 -13.10 -15.13
N GLY A 10 -8.83 -12.35 -16.15
CA GLY A 10 -9.51 -12.91 -17.32
C GLY A 10 -8.65 -13.87 -18.14
N GLN A 11 -7.35 -13.77 -18.02
CA GLN A 11 -6.39 -14.67 -18.67
C GLN A 11 -5.93 -15.83 -17.75
N GLY A 12 -6.55 -15.98 -16.58
CA GLY A 12 -6.25 -17.06 -15.66
C GLY A 12 -5.16 -16.79 -14.65
N TYR A 13 -4.64 -15.56 -14.60
CA TYR A 13 -3.62 -15.20 -13.61
C TYR A 13 -4.25 -14.95 -12.24
N ILE A 14 -3.51 -15.32 -11.19
CA ILE A 14 -3.83 -14.97 -9.82
C ILE A 14 -3.07 -13.68 -9.50
N VAL A 15 -3.80 -12.64 -9.08
CA VAL A 15 -3.22 -11.32 -8.81
C VAL A 15 -2.99 -11.17 -7.31
N HIS A 16 -1.73 -10.95 -6.94
CA HIS A 16 -1.32 -10.68 -5.57
C HIS A 16 -0.97 -9.19 -5.45
N LEU A 17 -1.53 -8.53 -4.45
CA LEU A 17 -1.19 -7.15 -4.13
C LEU A 17 -0.33 -7.13 -2.87
N VAL A 18 0.84 -6.51 -2.95
CA VAL A 18 1.67 -6.24 -1.77
C VAL A 18 1.74 -4.73 -1.60
N TYR A 19 1.22 -4.23 -0.49
CA TYR A 19 1.25 -2.81 -0.17
C TYR A 19 2.28 -2.54 0.92
N PHE A 20 3.29 -1.74 0.61
CA PHE A 20 4.30 -1.32 1.57
C PHE A 20 3.89 0.00 2.18
N TRP A 21 3.46 -0.05 3.43
CA TRP A 21 2.99 1.11 4.16
C TRP A 21 4.13 1.81 4.91
N LEU A 22 4.13 3.13 4.88
CA LEU A 22 4.97 3.97 5.72
C LEU A 22 4.08 4.67 6.74
N ASN A 23 4.53 4.81 7.97
CA ASN A 23 3.69 5.24 9.08
C ASN A 23 3.30 6.72 9.06
N SER A 24 3.85 7.51 8.13
CA SER A 24 3.49 8.92 7.98
C SER A 24 3.90 9.46 6.61
N PRO A 25 3.21 10.54 6.13
CA PRO A 25 3.65 11.26 4.93
C PRO A 25 5.05 11.86 5.09
N ARG A 26 5.42 12.25 6.30
CA ARG A 26 6.75 12.77 6.60
C ARG A 26 7.84 11.75 6.27
N LEU A 27 7.64 10.50 6.67
CA LEU A 27 8.58 9.43 6.35
C LEU A 27 8.66 9.19 4.84
N ALA A 28 7.53 9.27 4.13
CA ALA A 28 7.52 9.17 2.68
C ALA A 28 8.37 10.27 2.03
N LYS A 29 8.29 11.49 2.53
CA LYS A 29 9.11 12.62 2.06
C LYS A 29 10.60 12.37 2.32
N GLU A 30 10.95 11.86 3.50
CA GLU A 30 12.33 11.53 3.86
C GLU A 30 12.90 10.45 2.93
N ARG A 31 12.11 9.43 2.59
CA ARG A 31 12.52 8.37 1.66
C ARG A 31 12.79 8.91 0.26
N VAL A 32 11.95 9.85 -0.22
CA VAL A 32 12.17 10.52 -1.51
C VAL A 32 13.45 11.35 -1.46
N ALA A 33 13.68 12.11 -0.38
CA ALA A 33 14.89 12.91 -0.21
C ALA A 33 16.15 12.04 -0.25
N ASP A 34 16.11 10.85 0.39
CA ASP A 34 17.22 9.90 0.36
C ASP A 34 17.50 9.42 -1.07
N ARG A 35 16.47 9.13 -1.85
CA ARG A 35 16.62 8.73 -3.24
C ARG A 35 17.22 9.84 -4.10
N VAL A 36 16.80 11.09 -3.86
CA VAL A 36 17.35 12.25 -4.58
C VAL A 36 18.84 12.39 -4.29
N SER A 37 19.26 12.22 -3.04
CA SER A 37 20.69 12.26 -2.67
C SER A 37 21.52 11.17 -3.36
N GLN A 38 20.87 10.09 -3.80
CA GLN A 38 21.49 8.97 -4.50
C GLN A 38 21.31 9.04 -6.02
N GLY A 39 20.86 10.18 -6.55
CA GLY A 39 20.69 10.38 -7.99
C GLY A 39 19.28 10.16 -8.52
N GLY A 40 18.27 9.98 -7.65
CA GLY A 40 16.89 9.86 -8.07
C GLY A 40 16.24 11.21 -8.38
N HIS A 41 15.04 11.16 -8.92
CA HIS A 41 14.27 12.36 -9.27
C HIS A 41 13.56 12.95 -8.05
N ASN A 42 13.58 14.28 -7.96
CA ASN A 42 12.87 14.99 -6.91
C ASN A 42 11.35 14.99 -7.19
N ILE A 43 10.56 14.82 -6.13
CA ILE A 43 9.09 14.90 -6.18
C ILE A 43 8.66 15.98 -5.19
N PRO A 44 7.81 16.96 -5.62
CA PRO A 44 7.33 18.00 -4.69
C PRO A 44 6.61 17.41 -3.47
N ALA A 45 6.77 18.06 -2.31
CA ALA A 45 6.24 17.56 -1.05
C ALA A 45 4.72 17.38 -1.06
N ASP A 46 4.00 18.32 -1.69
CA ASP A 46 2.54 18.24 -1.82
C ASP A 46 2.08 17.05 -2.68
N VAL A 47 2.86 16.70 -3.68
CA VAL A 47 2.60 15.52 -4.51
C VAL A 47 2.80 14.24 -3.71
N ILE A 48 3.84 14.18 -2.88
CA ILE A 48 4.10 13.03 -2.02
C ILE A 48 2.94 12.82 -1.04
N GLU A 49 2.48 13.88 -0.38
CA GLU A 49 1.35 13.81 0.54
C GLU A 49 0.07 13.33 -0.14
N ARG A 50 -0.23 13.87 -1.32
CA ARG A 50 -1.40 13.48 -2.08
C ARG A 50 -1.34 12.02 -2.50
N ARG A 51 -0.19 11.54 -2.98
CA ARG A 51 0.01 10.15 -3.36
C ARG A 51 -0.08 9.21 -2.17
N TYR A 52 0.41 9.63 -1.02
CA TYR A 52 0.33 8.86 0.22
C TYR A 52 -1.13 8.61 0.61
N THR A 53 -1.94 9.67 0.68
CA THR A 53 -3.36 9.57 1.04
C THR A 53 -4.14 8.81 -0.03
N LEU A 54 -3.92 9.13 -1.30
CA LEU A 54 -4.63 8.49 -2.40
C LEU A 54 -4.28 7.01 -2.52
N GLY A 55 -3.02 6.64 -2.27
CA GLY A 55 -2.58 5.25 -2.28
C GLY A 55 -3.33 4.40 -1.26
N ILE A 56 -3.48 4.91 -0.03
CA ILE A 56 -4.24 4.21 1.01
C ILE A 56 -5.73 4.13 0.64
N ARG A 57 -6.29 5.23 0.16
CA ARG A 57 -7.70 5.27 -0.25
C ARG A 57 -7.99 4.28 -1.37
N ASN A 58 -7.11 4.21 -2.36
CA ASN A 58 -7.24 3.27 -3.48
C ASN A 58 -7.03 1.83 -3.05
N LEU A 59 -6.14 1.59 -2.09
CA LEU A 59 -5.90 0.25 -1.54
C LEU A 59 -7.21 -0.38 -1.07
N PHE A 60 -7.97 0.31 -0.24
CA PHE A 60 -9.22 -0.21 0.30
C PHE A 60 -10.40 -0.06 -0.66
N GLY A 61 -10.46 1.02 -1.42
CA GLY A 61 -11.60 1.32 -2.28
C GLY A 61 -11.57 0.62 -3.63
N ILE A 62 -10.38 0.35 -4.16
CA ILE A 62 -10.24 -0.20 -5.51
C ILE A 62 -9.59 -1.58 -5.49
N PHE A 63 -8.40 -1.72 -4.88
CA PHE A 63 -7.57 -2.90 -5.09
C PHE A 63 -7.95 -4.09 -4.23
N ILE A 64 -8.10 -3.91 -2.92
CA ILE A 64 -8.48 -5.03 -2.02
C ILE A 64 -9.75 -5.74 -2.51
N PRO A 65 -10.81 -5.03 -2.96
CA PRO A 65 -12.02 -5.71 -3.43
C PRO A 65 -11.86 -6.54 -4.71
N ILE A 66 -10.83 -6.30 -5.50
CA ILE A 66 -10.70 -6.94 -6.83
C ILE A 66 -9.54 -7.91 -6.97
N VAL A 67 -8.50 -7.80 -6.14
CA VAL A 67 -7.34 -8.72 -6.22
C VAL A 67 -7.68 -10.07 -5.59
N ASP A 68 -6.95 -11.11 -6.01
CA ASP A 68 -7.15 -12.45 -5.47
C ASP A 68 -6.60 -12.58 -4.06
N GLU A 69 -5.42 -12.02 -3.83
CA GLU A 69 -4.76 -12.01 -2.52
C GLU A 69 -4.09 -10.66 -2.29
N TRP A 70 -4.01 -10.24 -1.04
CA TRP A 70 -3.36 -8.99 -0.68
C TRP A 70 -2.66 -9.12 0.66
N MET A 71 -1.61 -8.30 0.85
CA MET A 71 -0.96 -8.13 2.14
C MET A 71 -0.49 -6.69 2.32
N ILE A 72 -0.52 -6.23 3.55
CA ILE A 72 -0.04 -4.91 3.96
C ILE A 72 1.17 -5.13 4.85
N ILE A 73 2.29 -4.52 4.48
CA ILE A 73 3.56 -4.63 5.19
C ILE A 73 3.98 -3.25 5.66
N ASP A 74 4.32 -3.13 6.94
CA ASP A 74 4.91 -1.90 7.48
C ASP A 74 6.39 -1.87 7.11
N ASN A 75 6.75 -0.92 6.24
CA ASN A 75 8.12 -0.71 5.77
C ASN A 75 8.75 0.53 6.41
N SER A 76 8.25 0.96 7.57
CA SER A 76 8.72 2.16 8.26
C SER A 76 10.08 1.98 8.93
N LEU A 77 10.36 0.78 9.41
CA LEU A 77 11.58 0.45 10.14
C LEU A 77 12.53 -0.40 9.28
N LEU A 78 13.73 -0.66 9.78
CA LEU A 78 14.70 -1.52 9.10
C LEU A 78 14.17 -2.92 8.87
N ARG A 79 13.38 -3.45 9.82
CA ARG A 79 12.74 -4.76 9.71
C ARG A 79 11.30 -4.53 9.26
N GLN A 80 10.94 -5.17 8.16
CA GLN A 80 9.56 -5.15 7.68
C GLN A 80 8.67 -5.99 8.59
N GLU A 81 7.46 -5.50 8.87
CA GLU A 81 6.50 -6.19 9.71
C GLU A 81 5.15 -6.33 9.00
N MET A 82 4.55 -7.51 9.12
CA MET A 82 3.22 -7.75 8.58
C MET A 82 2.17 -6.99 9.38
N VAL A 83 1.27 -6.31 8.68
CA VAL A 83 0.11 -5.65 9.31
C VAL A 83 -1.14 -6.49 9.16
N ALA A 84 -1.44 -6.91 7.94
CA ALA A 84 -2.63 -7.72 7.66
C ALA A 84 -2.49 -8.40 6.31
N GLU A 85 -3.26 -9.47 6.10
CA GLU A 85 -3.37 -10.13 4.81
C GLU A 85 -4.77 -10.73 4.63
N GLY A 86 -5.16 -10.95 3.38
CA GLY A 86 -6.45 -11.51 3.05
C GLY A 86 -6.57 -11.83 1.57
N GLY A 87 -7.77 -12.15 1.13
CA GLY A 87 -8.04 -12.45 -0.27
C GLY A 87 -9.47 -12.90 -0.47
N MET A 88 -9.86 -13.10 -1.72
CA MET A 88 -11.18 -13.59 -2.07
C MET A 88 -11.41 -14.98 -1.49
N GLY A 89 -12.51 -15.13 -0.74
CA GLY A 89 -12.86 -16.39 -0.11
C GLY A 89 -11.98 -16.78 1.07
N LYS A 90 -11.07 -15.89 1.51
CA LYS A 90 -10.17 -16.13 2.63
C LYS A 90 -10.52 -15.24 3.81
N THR A 91 -10.30 -15.76 5.03
CA THR A 91 -10.44 -14.97 6.24
C THR A 91 -9.30 -13.96 6.34
N ILE A 92 -9.62 -12.71 6.68
CA ILE A 92 -8.62 -11.67 6.91
C ILE A 92 -7.84 -12.00 8.17
N LYS A 93 -6.53 -12.00 8.07
CA LYS A 93 -5.63 -12.19 9.20
C LYS A 93 -4.95 -10.87 9.55
N VAL A 94 -5.15 -10.40 10.77
CA VAL A 94 -4.60 -9.13 11.25
C VAL A 94 -3.48 -9.42 12.23
N TYR A 95 -2.28 -8.91 11.93
CA TYR A 95 -1.09 -9.08 12.78
C TYR A 95 -0.91 -7.90 13.72
N ASP A 96 -1.34 -6.70 13.31
CA ASP A 96 -1.28 -5.48 14.11
C ASP A 96 -2.55 -4.66 13.90
N GLU A 97 -3.48 -4.79 14.83
CA GLU A 97 -4.79 -4.12 14.79
C GLU A 97 -4.67 -2.59 14.84
N ASN A 98 -3.74 -2.08 15.65
CA ASN A 98 -3.56 -0.64 15.80
C ASN A 98 -3.09 -0.01 14.50
N LYS A 99 -2.13 -0.64 13.84
CA LYS A 99 -1.63 -0.16 12.55
C LYS A 99 -2.72 -0.21 11.48
N LEU A 100 -3.48 -1.31 11.42
CA LEU A 100 -4.55 -1.46 10.45
C LEU A 100 -5.63 -0.39 10.65
N THR A 101 -6.03 -0.11 11.88
CA THR A 101 -6.99 0.93 12.20
C THR A 101 -6.47 2.30 11.76
N LYS A 102 -5.21 2.60 12.05
CA LYS A 102 -4.57 3.85 11.64
C LYS A 102 -4.59 4.02 10.11
N ILE A 103 -4.26 2.96 9.39
CA ILE A 103 -4.25 2.98 7.93
C ILE A 103 -5.65 3.25 7.38
N LYS A 104 -6.66 2.54 7.90
CA LYS A 104 -8.05 2.72 7.45
C LYS A 104 -8.57 4.13 7.71
N GLU A 105 -8.27 4.69 8.87
CA GLU A 105 -8.68 6.05 9.21
C GLU A 105 -8.05 7.08 8.31
N TYR A 106 -6.81 6.87 7.93
CA TYR A 106 -6.10 7.79 7.05
C TYR A 106 -6.72 7.85 5.66
N GLY A 107 -7.27 6.75 5.17
CA GLY A 107 -7.88 6.63 3.86
C GLY A 107 -9.33 7.10 3.75
N LYS A 108 -9.92 7.55 4.85
CA LYS A 108 -11.30 8.04 4.85
C LYS A 108 -11.45 9.40 4.21
#